data_851e2783aac0f7a1b146822f009c41a3
#
_entry.id   851e2783aac0f7a1b146822f009c41a3
#
_cell.length_a   1.000
_cell.length_b   1.000
_cell.length_c   1.000
_cell.angle_alpha   90.00
_cell.angle_beta   90.00
_cell.angle_gamma   90.00
#
_symmetry.space_group_name_H-M   'P 1'
#
loop_
_entity.id
_entity.type
_entity.pdbx_description
1 polymer ?
#
loop_
_entity_poly.entity_id
_entity_poly.type
_entity_poly.pdbx_seq_one_letter_code
_entity_poly.pdbx_strand_id
1 'polypeptide(L)'
;MRSSAPYHFGSPVGPEHFADREPELALLAGRMIGGISVIVHAPRRFGKTSLVRRGLLAAEAAGAGVGYANLLRCSTRREAAQTVVRAIFAGPLHRRDLLRRLGGLLERIRVRPTVEVATDGRVQLGFDPALADRDWGGAMGDACRILAEEAGRRPVALALDEFQQVAEIDAGLAGVFKAMLDEAPSVSFVLAGSHLHLMERLTTLPGAPLLGMGELLRLGPIPEPAMTAYLVRQSRRAGRPMDEAAARLVSALAGPVPNDVQRLAQSAFDTADAVIDAGCVERGMELAVSRQSATFAERYERLSGTAQRLLRLLAEGPVARPYARAVMTGLEVANDNAVRKALAALTFAELAVRTGGAWHVADPFLRRWLVSGAD
;
A
#
# COMPACT_ATOMS: atom_id res chain seq x y z
N MET A 1 -32.48 1.87 -8.71
CA MET A 1 -31.11 2.40 -8.39
C MET A 1 -30.29 1.24 -7.90
N ARG A 2 -29.16 0.90 -8.54
CA ARG A 2 -28.22 -0.09 -8.00
C ARG A 2 -27.66 0.50 -6.71
N SER A 3 -27.95 -0.10 -5.55
CA SER A 3 -27.29 0.24 -4.29
C SER A 3 -25.79 0.07 -4.50
N SER A 4 -25.03 1.16 -4.48
CA SER A 4 -23.57 1.06 -4.50
C SER A 4 -23.17 0.29 -3.24
N ALA A 5 -22.21 -0.64 -3.40
CA ALA A 5 -21.68 -1.40 -2.26
C ALA A 5 -21.23 -0.43 -1.16
N PRO A 6 -21.73 -0.55 0.08
CA PRO A 6 -21.43 0.42 1.14
C PRO A 6 -19.97 0.37 1.62
N TYR A 7 -19.33 -0.77 1.41
CA TYR A 7 -17.95 -0.97 1.82
C TYR A 7 -17.05 -1.28 0.64
N HIS A 8 -15.88 -0.67 0.62
CA HIS A 8 -14.96 -0.75 -0.50
C HIS A 8 -13.63 -1.37 -0.06
N PHE A 9 -13.22 -2.46 -0.72
CA PHE A 9 -11.99 -3.19 -0.42
C PHE A 9 -11.29 -3.62 -1.72
N GLY A 10 -10.02 -4.03 -1.60
CA GLY A 10 -9.22 -4.53 -2.73
C GLY A 10 -8.60 -3.45 -3.62
N SER A 11 -8.99 -2.19 -3.48
CA SER A 11 -8.41 -1.05 -4.20
C SER A 11 -8.36 0.22 -3.32
N PRO A 12 -7.60 1.25 -3.72
CA PRO A 12 -7.61 2.52 -3.01
C PRO A 12 -9.00 3.14 -2.97
N VAL A 13 -9.39 3.68 -1.81
CA VAL A 13 -10.73 4.22 -1.57
C VAL A 13 -10.81 5.71 -1.81
N GLY A 14 -11.98 6.16 -2.29
CA GLY A 14 -12.35 7.57 -2.40
C GLY A 14 -12.74 8.20 -1.05
N PRO A 15 -13.06 9.51 -1.04
CA PRO A 15 -13.40 10.24 0.18
C PRO A 15 -14.56 9.64 0.97
N GLU A 16 -15.58 9.14 0.30
CA GLU A 16 -16.78 8.57 0.92
C GLU A 16 -16.53 7.26 1.67
N HIS A 17 -15.51 6.50 1.27
CA HIS A 17 -15.11 5.23 1.87
C HIS A 17 -13.85 5.32 2.73
N PHE A 18 -13.40 6.54 3.02
CA PHE A 18 -12.25 6.77 3.87
C PHE A 18 -12.67 6.78 5.34
N ALA A 19 -12.17 5.83 6.11
CA ALA A 19 -12.47 5.69 7.53
C ALA A 19 -11.33 6.28 8.35
N ASP A 20 -11.61 7.32 9.15
CA ASP A 20 -10.66 7.95 10.06
C ASP A 20 -9.39 8.49 9.33
N ARG A 21 -8.29 8.70 10.02
CA ARG A 21 -6.99 9.16 9.50
C ARG A 21 -6.91 10.68 9.25
N GLU A 22 -7.83 11.46 9.80
CA GLU A 22 -7.79 12.92 9.71
C GLU A 22 -6.47 13.52 10.23
N PRO A 23 -5.89 13.06 11.37
CA PRO A 23 -4.61 13.56 11.86
C PRO A 23 -3.46 13.23 10.91
N GLU A 24 -3.38 11.98 10.44
CA GLU A 24 -2.34 11.55 9.49
C GLU A 24 -2.47 12.26 8.14
N LEU A 25 -3.71 12.48 7.68
CA LEU A 25 -3.99 13.21 6.45
C LEU A 25 -3.58 14.69 6.57
N ALA A 26 -3.93 15.34 7.67
CA ALA A 26 -3.57 16.73 7.93
C ALA A 26 -2.04 16.91 8.02
N LEU A 27 -1.35 16.01 8.73
CA LEU A 27 0.10 16.00 8.81
C LEU A 27 0.72 15.82 7.41
N LEU A 28 0.30 14.80 6.67
CA LEU A 28 0.86 14.49 5.35
C LEU A 28 0.65 15.64 4.36
N ALA A 29 -0.56 16.20 4.28
CA ALA A 29 -0.87 17.34 3.43
C ALA A 29 -0.06 18.60 3.84
N GLY A 30 0.06 18.88 5.14
CA GLY A 30 0.87 19.96 5.66
C GLY A 30 2.35 19.82 5.29
N ARG A 31 2.91 18.61 5.36
CA ARG A 31 4.29 18.33 4.95
C ARG A 31 4.48 18.49 3.44
N MET A 32 3.52 18.01 2.64
CA MET A 32 3.53 18.19 1.18
C MET A 32 3.55 19.68 0.79
N ILE A 33 2.76 20.51 1.47
CA ILE A 33 2.72 21.96 1.23
C ILE A 33 3.99 22.64 1.75
N GLY A 34 4.53 22.17 2.87
CA GLY A 34 5.74 22.72 3.50
C GLY A 34 7.07 22.31 2.85
N GLY A 35 7.06 21.50 1.79
CA GLY A 35 8.28 21.01 1.14
C GLY A 35 9.07 19.99 1.99
N ILE A 36 8.42 19.37 2.98
CA ILE A 36 9.05 18.39 3.88
C ILE A 36 8.75 16.97 3.36
N SER A 37 9.80 16.19 3.15
CA SER A 37 9.65 14.81 2.71
C SER A 37 9.13 13.91 3.84
N VAL A 38 8.31 12.90 3.47
CA VAL A 38 7.67 11.96 4.40
C VAL A 38 7.89 10.53 3.96
N ILE A 39 8.25 9.67 4.90
CA ILE A 39 8.37 8.23 4.70
C ILE A 39 7.15 7.58 5.32
N VAL A 40 6.26 7.02 4.49
CA VAL A 40 5.02 6.38 4.95
C VAL A 40 5.22 4.87 5.05
N HIS A 41 5.26 4.39 6.28
CA HIS A 41 5.32 2.96 6.59
C HIS A 41 3.94 2.44 6.99
N ALA A 42 3.46 1.43 6.27
CA ALA A 42 2.24 0.72 6.65
C ALA A 42 2.29 -0.70 6.11
N PRO A 43 1.85 -1.70 6.88
CA PRO A 43 1.63 -3.03 6.33
C PRO A 43 0.68 -3.00 5.13
N ARG A 44 0.69 -4.04 4.31
CA ARG A 44 -0.27 -4.17 3.21
C ARG A 44 -1.71 -4.05 3.72
N ARG A 45 -2.58 -3.43 2.90
CA ARG A 45 -4.03 -3.30 3.16
C ARG A 45 -4.42 -2.37 4.33
N PHE A 46 -3.46 -1.58 4.87
CA PHE A 46 -3.72 -0.57 5.91
C PHE A 46 -4.15 0.80 5.39
N GLY A 47 -4.42 0.94 4.08
CA GLY A 47 -4.90 2.18 3.49
C GLY A 47 -3.81 3.20 3.11
N LYS A 48 -2.53 2.82 3.09
CA LYS A 48 -1.38 3.67 2.73
C LYS A 48 -1.61 4.45 1.43
N THR A 49 -1.89 3.74 0.32
CA THR A 49 -2.12 4.36 -1.00
C THR A 49 -3.31 5.32 -0.99
N SER A 50 -4.39 4.99 -0.25
CA SER A 50 -5.55 5.86 -0.09
C SER A 50 -5.19 7.15 0.64
N LEU A 51 -4.42 7.06 1.74
CA LEU A 51 -3.93 8.22 2.48
C LEU A 51 -3.04 9.11 1.61
N VAL A 52 -2.07 8.53 0.91
CA VAL A 52 -1.15 9.27 0.03
C VAL A 52 -1.93 10.00 -1.06
N ARG A 53 -2.86 9.34 -1.75
CA ARG A 53 -3.68 9.97 -2.78
C ARG A 53 -4.56 11.09 -2.24
N ARG A 54 -5.15 10.92 -1.07
CA ARG A 54 -5.91 11.97 -0.41
C ARG A 54 -5.04 13.15 0.03
N GLY A 55 -3.84 12.88 0.54
CA GLY A 55 -2.85 13.92 0.85
C GLY A 55 -2.48 14.75 -0.37
N LEU A 56 -2.25 14.09 -1.52
CA LEU A 56 -1.99 14.77 -2.80
C LEU A 56 -3.18 15.64 -3.23
N LEU A 57 -4.42 15.13 -3.15
CA LEU A 57 -5.61 15.91 -3.49
C LEU A 57 -5.78 17.13 -2.57
N ALA A 58 -5.50 16.98 -1.27
CA ALA A 58 -5.55 18.09 -0.31
C ALA A 58 -4.46 19.14 -0.60
N ALA A 59 -3.24 18.71 -0.90
CA ALA A 59 -2.15 19.59 -1.28
C ALA A 59 -2.43 20.32 -2.61
N GLU A 60 -2.99 19.62 -3.61
CA GLU A 60 -3.39 20.19 -4.89
C GLU A 60 -4.48 21.26 -4.72
N ALA A 61 -5.49 20.99 -3.89
CA ALA A 61 -6.53 21.97 -3.53
C ALA A 61 -5.95 23.23 -2.86
N ALA A 62 -4.81 23.10 -2.15
CA ALA A 62 -4.07 24.22 -1.59
C ALA A 62 -3.10 24.89 -2.59
N GLY A 63 -3.10 24.49 -3.88
CA GLY A 63 -2.31 25.09 -4.95
C GLY A 63 -0.96 24.43 -5.20
N ALA A 64 -0.64 23.32 -4.52
CA ALA A 64 0.59 22.58 -4.78
C ALA A 64 0.57 21.90 -6.17
N GLY A 65 1.74 21.77 -6.79
CA GLY A 65 1.95 20.86 -7.89
C GLY A 65 2.14 19.44 -7.36
N VAL A 66 1.31 18.47 -7.80
CA VAL A 66 1.36 17.13 -7.24
C VAL A 66 1.62 16.06 -8.29
N GLY A 67 2.47 15.09 -7.98
CA GLY A 67 2.76 13.92 -8.81
C GLY A 67 2.65 12.63 -8.04
N TYR A 68 2.30 11.55 -8.75
CA TYR A 68 2.17 10.21 -8.17
C TYR A 68 2.78 9.16 -9.08
N ALA A 69 3.74 8.40 -8.57
CA ALA A 69 4.35 7.26 -9.24
C ALA A 69 4.12 6.00 -8.40
N ASN A 70 3.72 4.90 -9.03
CA ASN A 70 3.64 3.59 -8.39
C ASN A 70 4.72 2.68 -9.00
N LEU A 71 5.66 2.22 -8.18
CA LEU A 71 6.81 1.44 -8.62
C LEU A 71 6.57 -0.08 -8.62
N LEU A 72 5.40 -0.55 -8.20
CA LEU A 72 5.10 -1.98 -8.03
C LEU A 72 5.41 -2.83 -9.27
N ARG A 73 5.18 -2.28 -10.46
CA ARG A 73 5.38 -3.01 -11.73
C ARG A 73 6.74 -2.78 -12.36
N CYS A 74 7.60 -2.00 -11.71
CA CYS A 74 8.93 -1.75 -12.24
C CYS A 74 9.84 -2.93 -11.89
N SER A 75 10.47 -3.50 -12.90
CA SER A 75 11.44 -4.61 -12.79
C SER A 75 12.87 -4.18 -13.14
N THR A 76 13.02 -3.00 -13.76
CA THR A 76 14.30 -2.46 -14.21
C THR A 76 14.49 -1.00 -13.75
N ARG A 77 15.75 -0.57 -13.66
CA ARG A 77 16.10 0.84 -13.39
C ARG A 77 15.43 1.79 -14.39
N ARG A 78 15.38 1.40 -15.65
CA ARG A 78 14.74 2.17 -16.74
C ARG A 78 13.26 2.37 -16.49
N GLU A 79 12.52 1.32 -16.15
CA GLU A 79 11.07 1.40 -15.87
C GLU A 79 10.78 2.27 -14.66
N ALA A 80 11.61 2.16 -13.59
CA ALA A 80 11.50 3.01 -12.42
C ALA A 80 11.71 4.49 -12.79
N ALA A 81 12.79 4.80 -13.53
CA ALA A 81 13.07 6.16 -13.97
C ALA A 81 11.97 6.73 -14.88
N GLN A 82 11.51 5.96 -15.87
CA GLN A 82 10.41 6.38 -16.74
C GLN A 82 9.12 6.65 -15.97
N THR A 83 8.81 5.81 -14.97
CA THR A 83 7.61 5.95 -14.13
C THR A 83 7.68 7.25 -13.32
N VAL A 84 8.84 7.55 -12.72
CA VAL A 84 9.06 8.79 -11.95
C VAL A 84 9.00 10.02 -12.85
N VAL A 85 9.71 10.00 -13.97
CA VAL A 85 9.74 11.13 -14.93
C VAL A 85 8.33 11.41 -15.46
N ARG A 86 7.56 10.37 -15.83
CA ARG A 86 6.14 10.54 -16.22
C ARG A 86 5.32 11.21 -15.13
N ALA A 87 5.46 10.79 -13.87
CA ALA A 87 4.74 11.38 -12.75
C ALA A 87 5.07 12.86 -12.55
N ILE A 88 6.33 13.27 -12.76
CA ILE A 88 6.78 14.65 -12.68
C ILE A 88 6.08 15.49 -13.77
N PHE A 89 6.12 15.04 -15.02
CA PHE A 89 5.57 15.80 -16.15
C PHE A 89 4.04 15.75 -16.22
N ALA A 90 3.40 14.64 -15.87
CA ALA A 90 1.93 14.53 -15.90
C ALA A 90 1.25 15.24 -14.72
N GLY A 91 1.96 15.47 -13.62
CA GLY A 91 1.48 16.08 -12.39
C GLY A 91 1.95 17.53 -12.20
N PRO A 92 3.06 17.75 -11.47
CA PRO A 92 3.49 19.09 -11.07
C PRO A 92 3.73 20.04 -12.25
N LEU A 93 4.15 19.49 -13.39
CA LEU A 93 4.54 20.26 -14.57
C LEU A 93 3.43 20.34 -15.67
N HIS A 94 2.25 19.79 -15.43
CA HIS A 94 1.19 19.67 -16.45
C HIS A 94 0.52 20.99 -16.89
N ARG A 95 0.77 22.12 -16.26
CA ARG A 95 0.15 23.39 -16.68
C ARG A 95 0.65 23.84 -18.06
N ARG A 96 -0.27 24.18 -18.97
CA ARG A 96 0.01 24.64 -20.37
C ARG A 96 1.03 25.78 -20.44
N ASP A 97 1.04 26.67 -19.45
CA ASP A 97 2.01 27.78 -19.36
C ASP A 97 3.44 27.30 -19.02
N LEU A 98 3.52 26.16 -18.34
CA LEU A 98 4.79 25.55 -18.00
C LEU A 98 5.45 24.92 -19.23
N LEU A 99 4.68 24.21 -20.06
CA LEU A 99 5.17 23.62 -21.32
C LEU A 99 5.74 24.67 -22.29
N ARG A 100 5.14 25.87 -22.34
CA ARG A 100 5.67 27.00 -23.13
C ARG A 100 6.98 27.56 -22.57
N ARG A 101 7.13 27.58 -21.23
CA ARG A 101 8.36 28.07 -20.55
C ARG A 101 9.46 27.01 -20.57
N LEU A 102 9.09 25.73 -20.55
CA LEU A 102 10.00 24.60 -20.60
C LEU A 102 10.56 24.33 -22.00
N GLY A 103 10.05 24.98 -23.06
CA GLY A 103 10.56 24.77 -24.42
C GLY A 103 12.09 24.85 -24.53
N GLY A 104 12.72 25.83 -23.87
CA GLY A 104 14.18 25.89 -23.78
C GLY A 104 14.82 24.97 -22.73
N LEU A 105 14.07 24.46 -21.77
CA LEU A 105 14.54 23.50 -20.76
C LEU A 105 14.40 22.06 -21.27
N LEU A 106 13.36 21.76 -22.04
CA LEU A 106 13.17 20.45 -22.69
C LEU A 106 14.29 20.12 -23.68
N GLU A 107 14.91 21.15 -24.29
CA GLU A 107 16.12 20.98 -25.12
C GLU A 107 17.36 20.58 -24.31
N ARG A 108 17.36 20.84 -23.01
CA ARG A 108 18.44 20.48 -22.07
C ARG A 108 18.23 19.12 -21.40
N ILE A 109 17.01 18.58 -21.50
CA ILE A 109 16.71 17.26 -20.94
C ILE A 109 17.17 16.21 -21.94
N ARG A 110 18.00 15.29 -21.46
CA ARG A 110 18.52 14.15 -22.25
C ARG A 110 17.42 13.16 -22.68
N VAL A 111 16.22 13.32 -22.13
CA VAL A 111 15.02 12.54 -22.44
C VAL A 111 14.06 13.43 -23.25
N ARG A 112 13.79 13.11 -24.50
CA ARG A 112 12.76 13.79 -25.30
C ARG A 112 11.39 13.21 -24.94
N PRO A 113 10.51 13.94 -24.24
CA PRO A 113 9.15 13.50 -24.07
C PRO A 113 8.45 13.53 -25.42
N THR A 114 7.83 12.44 -25.82
CA THR A 114 6.88 12.42 -26.94
C THR A 114 5.48 12.73 -26.39
N VAL A 115 4.80 13.63 -27.04
CA VAL A 115 3.42 14.00 -26.68
C VAL A 115 2.48 13.21 -27.56
N GLU A 116 1.82 12.20 -26.99
CA GLU A 116 0.74 11.48 -27.66
C GLU A 116 -0.59 12.08 -27.20
N VAL A 117 -1.37 12.57 -28.14
CA VAL A 117 -2.74 13.01 -27.87
C VAL A 117 -3.66 11.81 -28.11
N ALA A 118 -4.21 11.25 -27.05
CA ALA A 118 -5.21 10.20 -27.14
C ALA A 118 -6.48 10.73 -27.84
N THR A 119 -7.25 9.83 -28.45
CA THR A 119 -8.50 10.15 -29.18
C THR A 119 -9.57 10.83 -28.31
N ASP A 120 -9.44 10.76 -26.97
CA ASP A 120 -10.30 11.44 -25.98
C ASP A 120 -9.79 12.84 -25.58
N GLY A 121 -8.76 13.35 -26.28
CA GLY A 121 -8.15 14.66 -26.00
C GLY A 121 -7.19 14.68 -24.80
N ARG A 122 -6.93 13.56 -24.16
CA ARG A 122 -5.93 13.45 -23.08
C ARG A 122 -4.53 13.43 -23.67
N VAL A 123 -3.68 14.28 -23.12
CA VAL A 123 -2.25 14.29 -23.46
C VAL A 123 -1.55 13.20 -22.66
N GLN A 124 -1.07 12.17 -23.35
CA GLN A 124 -0.18 11.17 -22.77
C GLN A 124 1.26 11.53 -23.12
N LEU A 125 2.11 11.62 -22.08
CA LEU A 125 3.54 11.77 -22.28
C LEU A 125 4.16 10.39 -22.50
N GLY A 126 4.55 10.13 -23.72
CA GLY A 126 5.42 9.02 -24.08
C GLY A 126 6.89 9.41 -23.93
N PHE A 127 7.78 8.45 -24.06
CA PHE A 127 9.22 8.67 -24.16
C PHE A 127 9.73 7.97 -25.41
N ASP A 128 10.67 8.62 -26.11
CA ASP A 128 11.30 8.03 -27.27
C ASP A 128 12.00 6.71 -26.84
N PRO A 129 11.62 5.56 -27.41
CA PRO A 129 12.26 4.29 -27.10
C PRO A 129 13.75 4.24 -27.52
N ALA A 130 14.20 5.15 -28.36
CA ALA A 130 15.61 5.28 -28.77
C ALA A 130 16.51 5.90 -27.69
N LEU A 131 15.95 6.34 -26.55
CA LEU A 131 16.77 6.72 -25.40
C LEU A 131 17.49 5.47 -24.88
N ALA A 132 18.76 5.43 -25.25
CA ALA A 132 19.66 4.36 -24.89
C ALA A 132 19.59 4.02 -23.40
N ASP A 133 19.68 2.73 -23.07
CA ASP A 133 19.68 2.16 -21.71
C ASP A 133 20.72 2.78 -20.75
N ARG A 134 21.51 3.73 -21.20
CA ARG A 134 22.72 4.20 -20.54
C ARG A 134 22.59 5.48 -19.71
N ASP A 135 21.52 6.28 -19.85
CA ASP A 135 21.43 7.59 -19.15
C ASP A 135 20.10 7.87 -18.41
N TRP A 136 19.43 6.82 -17.93
CA TRP A 136 18.21 6.94 -17.15
C TRP A 136 18.42 7.74 -15.83
N GLY A 137 19.62 7.67 -15.21
CA GLY A 137 19.96 8.45 -14.01
C GLY A 137 20.06 9.94 -14.32
N GLY A 138 20.68 10.31 -15.43
CA GLY A 138 20.73 11.68 -15.90
C GLY A 138 19.35 12.25 -16.21
N ALA A 139 18.48 11.46 -16.83
CA ALA A 139 17.09 11.85 -17.11
C ALA A 139 16.27 12.14 -15.84
N MET A 140 16.42 11.32 -14.81
CA MET A 140 15.80 11.58 -13.50
C MET A 140 16.34 12.85 -12.85
N GLY A 141 17.68 13.05 -12.85
CA GLY A 141 18.31 14.26 -12.32
C GLY A 141 17.81 15.51 -13.04
N ASP A 142 17.77 15.49 -14.39
CA ASP A 142 17.24 16.61 -15.18
C ASP A 142 15.78 16.93 -14.83
N ALA A 143 14.92 15.92 -14.72
CA ALA A 143 13.51 16.08 -14.35
C ALA A 143 13.37 16.65 -12.92
N CYS A 144 14.25 16.24 -12.00
CA CYS A 144 14.24 16.74 -10.62
C CYS A 144 14.72 18.21 -10.52
N ARG A 145 15.70 18.61 -11.31
CA ARG A 145 16.09 20.03 -11.37
C ARG A 145 14.95 20.93 -11.81
N ILE A 146 14.18 20.50 -12.83
CA ILE A 146 12.99 21.25 -13.25
C ILE A 146 11.95 21.28 -12.15
N LEU A 147 11.78 20.16 -11.44
CA LEU A 147 10.86 20.08 -10.31
C LEU A 147 11.27 21.01 -9.17
N ALA A 148 12.58 21.13 -8.89
CA ALA A 148 13.15 22.06 -7.91
C ALA A 148 12.92 23.53 -8.30
N GLU A 149 13.07 23.87 -9.59
CA GLU A 149 12.76 25.23 -10.08
C GLU A 149 11.28 25.58 -9.90
N GLU A 150 10.37 24.62 -10.13
CA GLU A 150 8.94 24.83 -9.89
C GLU A 150 8.64 24.96 -8.39
N ALA A 151 9.33 24.18 -7.53
CA ALA A 151 9.20 24.27 -6.08
C ALA A 151 9.63 25.63 -5.50
N GLY A 152 10.50 26.36 -6.19
CA GLY A 152 10.81 27.76 -5.86
C GLY A 152 9.67 28.76 -6.12
N ARG A 153 8.61 28.35 -6.81
CA ARG A 153 7.46 29.21 -7.18
C ARG A 153 6.18 28.85 -6.46
N ARG A 154 5.98 27.59 -6.14
CA ARG A 154 4.83 27.05 -5.42
C ARG A 154 5.19 25.74 -4.74
N PRO A 155 4.45 25.29 -3.72
CA PRO A 155 4.64 23.97 -3.16
C PRO A 155 4.59 22.88 -4.22
N VAL A 156 5.48 21.87 -4.11
CA VAL A 156 5.51 20.72 -4.99
C VAL A 156 5.65 19.45 -4.15
N ALA A 157 4.83 18.45 -4.45
CA ALA A 157 4.90 17.14 -3.82
C ALA A 157 4.93 16.01 -4.86
N LEU A 158 5.84 15.07 -4.69
CA LEU A 158 5.94 13.86 -5.52
C LEU A 158 5.85 12.62 -4.65
N ALA A 159 4.80 11.84 -4.82
CA ALA A 159 4.63 10.58 -4.10
C ALA A 159 5.14 9.40 -4.93
N LEU A 160 6.01 8.60 -4.31
CA LEU A 160 6.56 7.35 -4.84
C LEU A 160 5.99 6.19 -4.01
N ASP A 161 4.97 5.53 -4.52
CA ASP A 161 4.30 4.41 -3.86
C ASP A 161 4.96 3.08 -4.22
N GLU A 162 4.88 2.11 -3.29
CA GLU A 162 5.60 0.83 -3.35
C GLU A 162 7.12 1.01 -3.51
N PHE A 163 7.66 1.98 -2.77
CA PHE A 163 9.05 2.42 -2.88
C PHE A 163 10.06 1.33 -2.51
N GLN A 164 9.69 0.32 -1.71
CA GLN A 164 10.55 -0.83 -1.44
C GLN A 164 11.02 -1.56 -2.72
N GLN A 165 10.28 -1.39 -3.84
CA GLN A 165 10.65 -1.96 -5.14
C GLN A 165 12.05 -1.51 -5.61
N VAL A 166 12.49 -0.33 -5.17
CA VAL A 166 13.84 0.18 -5.43
C VAL A 166 14.92 -0.78 -4.93
N ALA A 167 14.73 -1.39 -3.75
CA ALA A 167 15.69 -2.36 -3.20
C ALA A 167 15.66 -3.72 -3.92
N GLU A 168 14.52 -4.07 -4.52
CA GLU A 168 14.35 -5.32 -5.27
C GLU A 168 14.92 -5.23 -6.70
N ILE A 169 14.83 -4.05 -7.31
CA ILE A 169 15.34 -3.82 -8.67
C ILE A 169 16.87 -3.82 -8.66
N ASP A 170 17.48 -3.01 -7.79
CA ASP A 170 18.94 -2.87 -7.77
C ASP A 170 19.42 -2.11 -6.52
N ALA A 171 20.47 -2.62 -5.88
CA ALA A 171 21.03 -2.01 -4.67
C ALA A 171 21.55 -0.57 -4.89
N GLY A 172 22.05 -0.23 -6.07
CA GLY A 172 22.55 1.11 -6.41
C GLY A 172 21.45 2.12 -6.73
N LEU A 173 20.22 1.66 -7.00
CA LEU A 173 19.10 2.53 -7.36
C LEU A 173 18.70 3.47 -6.21
N ALA A 174 18.82 3.01 -4.98
CA ALA A 174 18.58 3.83 -3.80
C ALA A 174 19.50 5.06 -3.72
N GLY A 175 20.77 4.91 -4.14
CA GLY A 175 21.72 6.03 -4.24
C GLY A 175 21.32 7.07 -5.30
N VAL A 176 20.73 6.61 -6.41
CA VAL A 176 20.21 7.53 -7.44
C VAL A 176 19.01 8.30 -6.92
N PHE A 177 18.10 7.65 -6.19
CA PHE A 177 16.99 8.35 -5.53
C PHE A 177 17.49 9.33 -4.48
N LYS A 178 18.54 8.97 -3.72
CA LYS A 178 19.16 9.91 -2.78
C LYS A 178 19.65 11.16 -3.49
N ALA A 179 20.44 11.02 -4.54
CA ALA A 179 20.94 12.15 -5.32
C ALA A 179 19.80 13.03 -5.87
N MET A 180 18.70 12.39 -6.32
CA MET A 180 17.49 13.07 -6.78
C MET A 180 16.84 13.92 -5.67
N LEU A 181 16.72 13.38 -4.45
CA LEU A 181 16.15 14.10 -3.31
C LEU A 181 17.07 15.25 -2.88
N ASP A 182 18.38 15.04 -2.89
CA ASP A 182 19.38 16.06 -2.55
C ASP A 182 19.38 17.23 -3.56
N GLU A 183 19.12 16.98 -4.84
CA GLU A 183 19.02 18.02 -5.88
C GLU A 183 17.75 18.87 -5.79
N ALA A 184 16.70 18.39 -5.12
CA ALA A 184 15.41 19.06 -5.03
C ALA A 184 14.92 19.22 -3.57
N PRO A 185 15.66 19.90 -2.69
CA PRO A 185 15.39 19.95 -1.24
C PRO A 185 14.09 20.68 -0.88
N SER A 186 13.55 21.51 -1.78
CA SER A 186 12.27 22.21 -1.57
C SER A 186 11.05 21.41 -2.05
N VAL A 187 11.27 20.23 -2.63
CA VAL A 187 10.21 19.33 -3.04
C VAL A 187 9.88 18.35 -1.91
N SER A 188 8.61 18.22 -1.59
CA SER A 188 8.17 17.15 -0.68
C SER A 188 8.11 15.81 -1.41
N PHE A 189 9.01 14.90 -1.08
CA PHE A 189 8.94 13.52 -1.54
C PHE A 189 8.20 12.67 -0.52
N VAL A 190 7.18 11.93 -0.97
CA VAL A 190 6.47 10.98 -0.14
C VAL A 190 6.86 9.57 -0.56
N LEU A 191 7.72 8.93 0.24
CA LEU A 191 8.20 7.57 -0.01
C LEU A 191 7.32 6.58 0.73
N ALA A 192 6.42 5.90 0.03
CA ALA A 192 5.44 5.01 0.66
C ALA A 192 5.73 3.55 0.31
N GLY A 193 5.77 2.67 1.32
CA GLY A 193 6.07 1.26 1.13
C GLY A 193 5.33 0.33 2.10
N SER A 194 5.08 -0.90 1.65
CA SER A 194 4.32 -1.90 2.40
C SER A 194 5.19 -2.99 3.02
N HIS A 195 6.40 -3.21 2.53
CA HIS A 195 7.37 -4.17 3.07
C HIS A 195 8.25 -3.48 4.11
N LEU A 196 7.82 -3.54 5.38
CA LEU A 196 8.47 -2.82 6.49
C LEU A 196 9.99 -3.02 6.53
N HIS A 197 10.46 -4.27 6.47
CA HIS A 197 11.89 -4.58 6.53
C HIS A 197 12.71 -3.96 5.37
N LEU A 198 12.18 -3.99 4.14
CA LEU A 198 12.85 -3.36 2.99
C LEU A 198 12.85 -1.84 3.12
N MET A 199 11.74 -1.25 3.56
CA MET A 199 11.68 0.18 3.81
C MET A 199 12.65 0.61 4.92
N GLU A 200 12.76 -0.14 6.01
CA GLU A 200 13.72 0.13 7.08
C GLU A 200 15.17 0.10 6.59
N ARG A 201 15.51 -0.88 5.75
CA ARG A 201 16.83 -0.95 5.12
C ARG A 201 17.14 0.23 4.20
N LEU A 202 16.12 0.83 3.60
CA LEU A 202 16.27 1.99 2.72
C LEU A 202 16.33 3.31 3.49
N THR A 203 15.61 3.43 4.64
CA THR A 203 15.26 4.74 5.20
C THR A 203 15.60 4.95 6.68
N THR A 204 15.69 3.88 7.50
CA THR A 204 15.75 4.04 8.96
C THR A 204 16.88 3.28 9.65
N LEU A 205 17.37 2.18 9.10
CA LEU A 205 18.47 1.44 9.72
C LEU A 205 19.80 2.19 9.59
N PRO A 206 20.75 1.97 10.51
CA PRO A 206 22.10 2.50 10.36
C PRO A 206 22.72 2.11 9.03
N GLY A 207 23.24 3.10 8.29
CA GLY A 207 23.78 2.90 6.94
C GLY A 207 22.73 2.86 5.82
N ALA A 208 21.45 3.07 6.12
CA ALA A 208 20.42 3.19 5.09
C ALA A 208 20.72 4.37 4.14
N PRO A 209 20.62 4.19 2.81
CA PRO A 209 20.97 5.23 1.84
C PRO A 209 20.12 6.51 1.97
N LEU A 210 18.89 6.40 2.45
CA LEU A 210 17.94 7.51 2.63
C LEU A 210 17.71 7.86 4.11
N LEU A 211 18.66 7.54 4.99
CA LEU A 211 18.57 7.87 6.40
C LEU A 211 18.48 9.38 6.62
N GLY A 212 17.45 9.82 7.34
CA GLY A 212 17.22 11.23 7.64
C GLY A 212 16.61 12.06 6.49
N MET A 213 16.24 11.44 5.36
CA MET A 213 15.69 12.15 4.19
C MET A 213 14.21 12.54 4.34
N GLY A 214 13.54 12.21 5.43
CA GLY A 214 12.13 12.57 5.64
C GLY A 214 11.62 12.21 7.02
N GLU A 215 10.46 12.78 7.36
CA GLU A 215 9.74 12.46 8.60
C GLU A 215 9.04 11.10 8.47
N LEU A 216 9.14 10.25 9.49
CA LEU A 216 8.54 8.93 9.49
C LEU A 216 7.09 8.98 9.97
N LEU A 217 6.16 8.62 9.08
CA LEU A 217 4.74 8.42 9.37
C LEU A 217 4.41 6.92 9.35
N ARG A 218 4.10 6.36 10.51
CA ARG A 218 3.69 4.96 10.64
C ARG A 218 2.17 4.85 10.75
N LEU A 219 1.56 4.06 9.86
CA LEU A 219 0.13 3.77 9.96
C LEU A 219 -0.08 2.46 10.72
N GLY A 220 -0.77 2.57 11.82
CA GLY A 220 -1.29 1.44 12.60
C GLY A 220 -2.72 1.05 12.20
N PRO A 221 -3.39 0.17 12.96
CA PRO A 221 -4.81 -0.09 12.83
C PRO A 221 -5.64 1.20 12.97
N ILE A 222 -6.82 1.21 12.35
CA ILE A 222 -7.83 2.24 12.66
C ILE A 222 -8.39 1.94 14.05
N PRO A 223 -8.51 2.93 14.95
CA PRO A 223 -9.08 2.73 16.28
C PRO A 223 -10.49 2.11 16.21
N GLU A 224 -10.78 1.14 17.08
CA GLU A 224 -12.06 0.42 17.07
C GLU A 224 -13.28 1.35 17.10
N PRO A 225 -13.34 2.40 17.94
CA PRO A 225 -14.49 3.30 17.95
C PRO A 225 -14.71 4.02 16.60
N ALA A 226 -13.63 4.43 15.94
CA ALA A 226 -13.68 5.10 14.64
C ALA A 226 -14.14 4.12 13.54
N MET A 227 -13.63 2.89 13.54
CA MET A 227 -14.04 1.85 12.60
C MET A 227 -15.52 1.48 12.81
N THR A 228 -15.97 1.28 14.06
CA THR A 228 -17.36 1.00 14.40
C THR A 228 -18.27 2.12 13.89
N ALA A 229 -17.96 3.37 14.19
CA ALA A 229 -18.72 4.52 13.71
C ALA A 229 -18.77 4.59 12.17
N TYR A 230 -17.67 4.28 11.52
CA TYR A 230 -17.61 4.20 10.04
C TYR A 230 -18.54 3.11 9.51
N LEU A 231 -18.48 1.89 10.05
CA LEU A 231 -19.32 0.77 9.61
C LEU A 231 -20.82 1.06 9.75
N VAL A 232 -21.22 1.57 10.92
CA VAL A 232 -22.62 1.96 11.21
C VAL A 232 -23.09 3.08 10.29
N ARG A 233 -22.24 4.09 10.03
CA ARG A 233 -22.59 5.19 9.13
C ARG A 233 -22.79 4.73 7.69
N GLN A 234 -21.91 3.88 7.16
CA GLN A 234 -21.98 3.41 5.80
C GLN A 234 -23.18 2.49 5.55
N SER A 235 -23.45 1.56 6.46
CA SER A 235 -24.60 0.65 6.39
C SER A 235 -25.93 1.40 6.41
N ARG A 236 -26.03 2.41 7.29
CA ARG A 236 -27.22 3.28 7.37
C ARG A 236 -27.46 4.05 6.08
N ARG A 237 -26.40 4.62 5.47
CA ARG A 237 -26.48 5.30 4.18
C ARG A 237 -26.95 4.39 3.04
N ALA A 238 -26.61 3.10 3.12
CA ALA A 238 -26.98 2.09 2.14
C ALA A 238 -28.37 1.47 2.40
N GLY A 239 -29.11 1.93 3.42
CA GLY A 239 -30.47 1.51 3.71
C GLY A 239 -30.61 0.19 4.47
N ARG A 240 -29.51 -0.41 4.92
CA ARG A 240 -29.48 -1.60 5.79
C ARG A 240 -28.61 -1.31 7.00
N PRO A 241 -29.18 -0.71 8.07
CA PRO A 241 -28.38 -0.29 9.22
C PRO A 241 -27.75 -1.48 9.94
N MET A 242 -26.49 -1.30 10.35
CA MET A 242 -25.74 -2.21 11.20
C MET A 242 -25.79 -1.68 12.64
N ASP A 243 -26.09 -2.53 13.62
CA ASP A 243 -25.98 -2.16 15.01
C ASP A 243 -24.50 -2.13 15.47
N GLU A 244 -24.24 -1.46 16.58
CA GLU A 244 -22.86 -1.32 17.07
C GLU A 244 -22.25 -2.65 17.52
N ALA A 245 -23.06 -3.59 18.03
CA ALA A 245 -22.57 -4.89 18.45
C ALA A 245 -22.09 -5.70 17.23
N ALA A 246 -22.86 -5.69 16.14
CA ALA A 246 -22.47 -6.30 14.87
C ALA A 246 -21.21 -5.62 14.28
N ALA A 247 -21.11 -4.29 14.35
CA ALA A 247 -19.94 -3.57 13.86
C ALA A 247 -18.66 -3.92 14.66
N ARG A 248 -18.75 -4.05 15.97
CA ARG A 248 -17.66 -4.54 16.82
C ARG A 248 -17.31 -5.99 16.52
N LEU A 249 -18.31 -6.86 16.30
CA LEU A 249 -18.08 -8.25 15.90
C LEU A 249 -17.35 -8.35 14.56
N VAL A 250 -17.70 -7.52 13.57
CA VAL A 250 -16.95 -7.43 12.30
C VAL A 250 -15.48 -7.13 12.56
N SER A 251 -15.19 -6.12 13.38
CA SER A 251 -13.79 -5.75 13.70
C SER A 251 -13.06 -6.85 14.47
N ALA A 252 -13.72 -7.52 15.39
CA ALA A 252 -13.14 -8.62 16.17
C ALA A 252 -12.78 -9.83 15.29
N LEU A 253 -13.67 -10.21 14.36
CA LEU A 253 -13.46 -11.37 13.48
C LEU A 253 -12.48 -11.08 12.34
N ALA A 254 -12.56 -9.88 11.74
CA ALA A 254 -11.67 -9.48 10.64
C ALA A 254 -10.28 -9.03 11.10
N GLY A 255 -10.10 -8.74 12.39
CA GLY A 255 -8.83 -8.26 12.94
C GLY A 255 -8.50 -6.81 12.57
N PRO A 256 -7.23 -6.40 12.72
CA PRO A 256 -6.84 -4.98 12.66
C PRO A 256 -6.67 -4.41 11.25
N VAL A 257 -6.85 -5.21 10.20
CA VAL A 257 -6.59 -4.80 8.82
C VAL A 257 -7.83 -4.13 8.23
N PRO A 258 -7.81 -2.82 7.92
CA PRO A 258 -9.00 -2.09 7.47
C PRO A 258 -9.67 -2.68 6.21
N ASN A 259 -8.88 -3.22 5.29
CA ASN A 259 -9.39 -3.89 4.10
C ASN A 259 -10.24 -5.13 4.44
N ASP A 260 -9.79 -5.91 5.42
CA ASP A 260 -10.45 -7.16 5.78
C ASP A 260 -11.72 -6.89 6.59
N VAL A 261 -11.70 -5.83 7.42
CA VAL A 261 -12.89 -5.31 8.10
C VAL A 261 -13.96 -4.89 7.08
N GLN A 262 -13.60 -4.09 6.09
CA GLN A 262 -14.54 -3.65 5.06
C GLN A 262 -15.06 -4.82 4.20
N ARG A 263 -14.21 -5.80 3.93
CA ARG A 263 -14.59 -7.00 3.20
C ARG A 263 -15.61 -7.85 3.96
N LEU A 264 -15.40 -8.08 5.27
CA LEU A 264 -16.36 -8.81 6.10
C LEU A 264 -17.67 -8.03 6.23
N ALA A 265 -17.58 -6.71 6.45
CA ALA A 265 -18.76 -5.85 6.51
C ALA A 265 -19.59 -5.89 5.21
N GLN A 266 -18.94 -5.90 4.04
CA GLN A 266 -19.64 -6.05 2.77
C GLN A 266 -20.30 -7.42 2.66
N SER A 267 -19.63 -8.49 3.06
CA SER A 267 -20.21 -9.82 3.05
C SER A 267 -21.37 -9.96 4.01
N ALA A 268 -21.31 -9.34 5.18
CA ALA A 268 -22.45 -9.25 6.13
C ALA A 268 -23.61 -8.45 5.55
N PHE A 269 -23.33 -7.35 4.85
CA PHE A 269 -24.36 -6.57 4.14
C PHE A 269 -25.04 -7.38 3.05
N ASP A 270 -24.29 -8.21 2.31
CA ASP A 270 -24.83 -9.08 1.25
C ASP A 270 -25.79 -10.16 1.79
N THR A 271 -25.62 -10.58 3.06
CA THR A 271 -26.47 -11.60 3.71
C THR A 271 -27.65 -11.04 4.49
N ALA A 272 -27.75 -9.70 4.63
CA ALA A 272 -28.81 -9.04 5.40
C ALA A 272 -30.00 -8.67 4.50
N ASP A 273 -31.21 -8.85 5.01
CA ASP A 273 -32.44 -8.38 4.35
C ASP A 273 -32.74 -6.92 4.69
N ALA A 274 -32.78 -6.56 5.98
CA ALA A 274 -33.16 -5.22 6.45
C ALA A 274 -32.14 -4.62 7.42
N VAL A 275 -31.69 -5.39 8.40
CA VAL A 275 -30.77 -4.95 9.46
C VAL A 275 -29.60 -5.93 9.51
N ILE A 276 -28.39 -5.39 9.72
CA ILE A 276 -27.17 -6.21 9.86
C ILE A 276 -26.94 -6.46 11.35
N ASP A 277 -27.23 -7.65 11.79
CA ASP A 277 -27.02 -8.17 13.14
C ASP A 277 -25.80 -9.13 13.21
N ALA A 278 -25.54 -9.67 14.39
CA ALA A 278 -24.45 -10.65 14.59
C ALA A 278 -24.59 -11.90 13.71
N GLY A 279 -25.83 -12.39 13.47
CA GLY A 279 -26.09 -13.52 12.58
C GLY A 279 -25.72 -13.23 11.13
N CYS A 280 -25.96 -11.99 10.68
CA CYS A 280 -25.51 -11.55 9.35
C CYS A 280 -23.99 -11.51 9.24
N VAL A 281 -23.28 -11.13 10.32
CA VAL A 281 -21.80 -11.12 10.34
C VAL A 281 -21.24 -12.53 10.24
N GLU A 282 -21.78 -13.49 10.96
CA GLU A 282 -21.36 -14.90 10.88
C GLU A 282 -21.64 -15.49 9.50
N ARG A 283 -22.84 -15.31 8.96
CA ARG A 283 -23.13 -15.73 7.56
C ARG A 283 -22.25 -15.01 6.55
N GLY A 284 -21.93 -13.75 6.79
CA GLY A 284 -21.00 -12.95 5.97
C GLY A 284 -19.59 -13.50 5.99
N MET A 285 -19.12 -14.00 7.13
CA MET A 285 -17.83 -14.68 7.24
C MET A 285 -17.81 -15.96 6.40
N GLU A 286 -18.82 -16.82 6.52
CA GLU A 286 -18.93 -18.03 5.71
C GLU A 286 -19.00 -17.72 4.21
N LEU A 287 -19.75 -16.69 3.83
CA LEU A 287 -19.84 -16.25 2.44
C LEU A 287 -18.49 -15.75 1.92
N ALA A 288 -17.75 -14.97 2.72
CA ALA A 288 -16.44 -14.45 2.35
C ALA A 288 -15.40 -15.59 2.20
N VAL A 289 -15.46 -16.59 3.05
CA VAL A 289 -14.63 -17.81 2.98
C VAL A 289 -15.00 -18.63 1.74
N SER A 290 -16.26 -18.92 1.52
CA SER A 290 -16.74 -19.69 0.36
C SER A 290 -16.29 -19.07 -0.97
N ARG A 291 -16.41 -17.75 -1.12
CA ARG A 291 -15.98 -17.02 -2.33
C ARG A 291 -14.49 -17.17 -2.65
N GLN A 292 -13.66 -17.58 -1.69
CA GLN A 292 -12.21 -17.72 -1.85
C GLN A 292 -11.67 -19.12 -1.60
N SER A 293 -12.54 -20.08 -1.30
CA SER A 293 -12.15 -21.44 -0.93
C SER A 293 -11.18 -22.06 -1.95
N ALA A 294 -11.48 -21.96 -3.24
CA ALA A 294 -10.60 -22.47 -4.30
C ALA A 294 -9.20 -21.82 -4.29
N THR A 295 -9.14 -20.50 -4.07
CA THR A 295 -7.86 -19.77 -3.98
C THR A 295 -7.08 -20.16 -2.71
N PHE A 296 -7.77 -20.38 -1.60
CA PHE A 296 -7.14 -20.85 -0.36
C PHE A 296 -6.61 -22.27 -0.52
N ALA A 297 -7.37 -23.17 -1.13
CA ALA A 297 -6.94 -24.54 -1.42
C ALA A 297 -5.68 -24.54 -2.30
N GLU A 298 -5.70 -23.82 -3.43
CA GLU A 298 -4.55 -23.71 -4.32
C GLU A 298 -3.29 -23.20 -3.62
N ARG A 299 -3.42 -22.13 -2.81
CA ARG A 299 -2.29 -21.58 -2.05
C ARG A 299 -1.78 -22.54 -0.99
N TYR A 300 -2.68 -23.27 -0.35
CA TYR A 300 -2.35 -24.26 0.68
C TYR A 300 -1.64 -25.48 0.07
N GLU A 301 -2.12 -26.03 -1.05
CA GLU A 301 -1.54 -27.17 -1.75
C GLU A 301 -0.11 -26.91 -2.27
N ARG A 302 0.22 -25.66 -2.61
CA ARG A 302 1.58 -25.27 -3.03
C ARG A 302 2.61 -25.27 -1.89
N LEU A 303 2.18 -25.41 -0.65
CA LEU A 303 3.07 -25.42 0.52
C LEU A 303 3.67 -26.81 0.72
N SER A 304 4.88 -26.86 1.28
CA SER A 304 5.42 -28.13 1.80
C SER A 304 4.59 -28.67 2.96
N GLY A 305 4.58 -29.98 3.17
CA GLY A 305 3.80 -30.60 4.24
C GLY A 305 4.08 -30.01 5.63
N THR A 306 5.34 -29.66 5.94
CA THR A 306 5.68 -28.98 7.18
C THR A 306 5.07 -27.59 7.29
N ALA A 307 5.05 -26.83 6.18
CA ALA A 307 4.45 -25.50 6.15
C ALA A 307 2.91 -25.57 6.27
N GLN A 308 2.28 -26.57 5.67
CA GLN A 308 0.85 -26.85 5.81
C GLN A 308 0.48 -27.15 7.28
N ARG A 309 1.21 -28.09 7.93
CA ARG A 309 0.97 -28.40 9.35
C ARG A 309 1.19 -27.18 10.26
N LEU A 310 2.24 -26.43 9.99
CA LEU A 310 2.50 -25.20 10.77
C LEU A 310 1.38 -24.17 10.56
N LEU A 311 0.89 -23.97 9.34
CA LEU A 311 -0.19 -23.03 9.05
C LEU A 311 -1.50 -23.43 9.75
N ARG A 312 -1.82 -24.75 9.80
CA ARG A 312 -2.96 -25.27 10.58
C ARG A 312 -2.80 -24.98 12.08
N LEU A 313 -1.61 -25.24 12.64
CA LEU A 313 -1.33 -24.93 14.04
C LEU A 313 -1.53 -23.42 14.34
N LEU A 314 -1.07 -22.54 13.44
CA LEU A 314 -1.28 -21.10 13.56
C LEU A 314 -2.76 -20.70 13.45
N ALA A 315 -3.58 -21.48 12.75
CA ALA A 315 -5.02 -21.23 12.64
C ALA A 315 -5.77 -21.55 13.94
N GLU A 316 -5.32 -22.56 14.69
CA GLU A 316 -5.87 -22.90 16.02
C GLU A 316 -5.59 -21.79 17.03
N GLY A 317 -4.42 -21.12 16.94
CA GLY A 317 -4.08 -20.02 17.83
C GLY A 317 -2.69 -19.44 17.61
N PRO A 318 -2.40 -18.28 18.24
CA PRO A 318 -1.09 -17.63 18.15
C PRO A 318 0.04 -18.49 18.71
N VAL A 319 1.16 -18.57 18.00
CA VAL A 319 2.34 -19.33 18.42
C VAL A 319 3.52 -18.39 18.73
N ALA A 320 3.80 -18.17 20.01
CA ALA A 320 4.90 -17.30 20.46
C ALA A 320 6.28 -17.99 20.34
N ARG A 321 6.34 -19.31 20.54
CA ARG A 321 7.59 -20.10 20.57
C ARG A 321 7.56 -21.21 19.52
N PRO A 322 7.72 -20.88 18.22
CA PRO A 322 7.58 -21.85 17.13
C PRO A 322 8.67 -22.95 17.14
N TYR A 323 9.78 -22.73 17.82
CA TYR A 323 10.88 -23.67 17.95
C TYR A 323 10.81 -24.50 19.27
N ALA A 324 9.73 -24.39 20.02
CA ALA A 324 9.54 -25.20 21.21
C ALA A 324 9.40 -26.68 20.83
N ARG A 325 9.95 -27.57 21.68
CA ARG A 325 9.94 -29.03 21.45
C ARG A 325 8.52 -29.56 21.18
N ALA A 326 7.53 -29.07 21.92
CA ALA A 326 6.12 -29.46 21.71
C ALA A 326 5.62 -29.11 20.32
N VAL A 327 5.96 -27.92 19.80
CA VAL A 327 5.60 -27.50 18.42
C VAL A 327 6.32 -28.38 17.40
N MET A 328 7.63 -28.61 17.55
CA MET A 328 8.39 -29.47 16.63
C MET A 328 7.86 -30.90 16.61
N THR A 329 7.48 -31.45 17.76
CA THR A 329 6.86 -32.78 17.85
C THR A 329 5.51 -32.82 17.13
N GLY A 330 4.64 -31.82 17.34
CA GLY A 330 3.34 -31.72 16.65
C GLY A 330 3.48 -31.52 15.13
N LEU A 331 4.59 -30.90 14.69
CA LEU A 331 4.91 -30.74 13.27
C LEU A 331 5.66 -31.95 12.68
N GLU A 332 6.00 -32.95 13.48
CA GLU A 332 6.78 -34.13 13.07
C GLU A 332 8.14 -33.75 12.43
N VAL A 333 8.84 -32.78 13.02
CA VAL A 333 10.14 -32.32 12.52
C VAL A 333 11.24 -32.56 13.55
N ALA A 334 12.41 -32.96 13.07
CA ALA A 334 13.55 -33.34 13.91
C ALA A 334 14.36 -32.13 14.43
N ASN A 335 14.25 -30.97 13.76
CA ASN A 335 15.08 -29.81 14.08
C ASN A 335 14.37 -28.47 13.77
N ASP A 336 14.87 -27.39 14.36
CA ASP A 336 14.35 -26.03 14.22
C ASP A 336 14.53 -25.45 12.81
N ASN A 337 15.48 -25.98 12.03
CA ASN A 337 15.72 -25.49 10.68
C ASN A 337 14.52 -25.78 9.74
N ALA A 338 13.82 -26.91 9.94
CA ALA A 338 12.61 -27.21 9.19
C ALA A 338 11.48 -26.18 9.51
N VAL A 339 11.31 -25.85 10.80
CA VAL A 339 10.34 -24.82 11.23
C VAL A 339 10.73 -23.45 10.68
N ARG A 340 12.03 -23.10 10.70
CA ARG A 340 12.53 -21.83 10.16
C ARG A 340 12.24 -21.70 8.66
N LYS A 341 12.49 -22.75 7.87
CA LYS A 341 12.18 -22.78 6.46
C LYS A 341 10.67 -22.68 6.20
N ALA A 342 9.85 -23.37 6.98
CA ALA A 342 8.39 -23.27 6.88
C ALA A 342 7.89 -21.87 7.19
N LEU A 343 8.34 -21.23 8.28
CA LEU A 343 8.00 -19.86 8.61
C LEU A 343 8.44 -18.87 7.53
N ALA A 344 9.65 -19.03 6.99
CA ALA A 344 10.12 -18.18 5.90
C ALA A 344 9.23 -18.31 4.63
N ALA A 345 8.86 -19.55 4.28
CA ALA A 345 7.96 -19.80 3.16
C ALA A 345 6.56 -19.20 3.39
N LEU A 346 6.00 -19.39 4.58
CA LEU A 346 4.69 -18.81 4.94
C LEU A 346 4.72 -17.28 4.94
N THR A 347 5.81 -16.67 5.44
CA THR A 347 5.99 -15.22 5.42
C THR A 347 6.14 -14.69 4.00
N PHE A 348 6.94 -15.35 3.18
CA PHE A 348 7.11 -14.99 1.76
C PHE A 348 5.80 -15.09 0.99
N ALA A 349 5.01 -16.13 1.26
CA ALA A 349 3.68 -16.33 0.66
C ALA A 349 2.60 -15.40 1.28
N GLU A 350 2.94 -14.56 2.27
CA GLU A 350 2.01 -13.70 3.02
C GLU A 350 0.85 -14.48 3.68
N LEU A 351 1.12 -15.70 4.13
CA LEU A 351 0.15 -16.55 4.83
C LEU A 351 0.29 -16.48 6.36
N ALA A 352 1.48 -16.13 6.85
CA ALA A 352 1.75 -15.94 8.27
C ALA A 352 2.42 -14.58 8.54
N VAL A 353 2.10 -14.00 9.68
CA VAL A 353 2.65 -12.73 10.16
C VAL A 353 3.05 -12.85 11.63
N ARG A 354 4.09 -12.13 12.03
CA ARG A 354 4.51 -12.03 13.43
C ARG A 354 4.05 -10.69 14.01
N THR A 355 3.18 -10.74 15.00
CA THR A 355 2.64 -9.54 15.67
C THR A 355 2.59 -9.78 17.17
N GLY A 356 2.97 -8.80 17.99
CA GLY A 356 2.97 -8.95 19.45
C GLY A 356 3.88 -10.08 19.98
N GLY A 357 4.94 -10.42 19.21
CA GLY A 357 5.86 -11.51 19.60
C GLY A 357 5.41 -12.91 19.19
N ALA A 358 4.19 -13.09 18.70
CA ALA A 358 3.62 -14.36 18.27
C ALA A 358 3.37 -14.42 16.77
N TRP A 359 3.36 -15.64 16.22
CA TRP A 359 2.99 -15.92 14.85
C TRP A 359 1.50 -16.18 14.72
N HIS A 360 0.88 -15.65 13.67
CA HIS A 360 -0.55 -15.76 13.35
C HIS A 360 -0.74 -16.06 11.88
N VAL A 361 -1.90 -16.62 11.51
CA VAL A 361 -2.36 -16.59 10.11
C VAL A 361 -2.63 -15.15 9.71
N ALA A 362 -2.12 -14.72 8.58
CA ALA A 362 -2.18 -13.32 8.15
C ALA A 362 -3.58 -12.88 7.69
N ASP A 363 -4.38 -13.79 7.12
CA ASP A 363 -5.71 -13.52 6.58
C ASP A 363 -6.78 -14.20 7.47
N PRO A 364 -7.73 -13.47 8.05
CA PRO A 364 -8.75 -14.03 8.95
C PRO A 364 -9.71 -14.99 8.23
N PHE A 365 -9.93 -14.80 6.93
CA PHE A 365 -10.78 -15.68 6.13
C PHE A 365 -10.07 -17.01 5.83
N LEU A 366 -8.77 -16.97 5.54
CA LEU A 366 -7.94 -18.18 5.45
C LEU A 366 -7.90 -18.94 6.78
N ARG A 367 -7.75 -18.20 7.90
CA ARG A 367 -7.81 -18.81 9.23
C ARG A 367 -9.13 -19.55 9.44
N ARG A 368 -10.26 -18.92 9.11
CA ARG A 368 -11.60 -19.54 9.24
C ARG A 368 -11.71 -20.78 8.37
N TRP A 369 -11.25 -20.69 7.11
CA TRP A 369 -11.24 -21.82 6.16
C TRP A 369 -10.44 -23.02 6.69
N LEU A 370 -9.25 -22.79 7.26
CA LEU A 370 -8.41 -23.85 7.85
C LEU A 370 -9.06 -24.52 9.06
N VAL A 371 -9.80 -23.76 9.89
CA VAL A 371 -10.47 -24.28 11.11
C VAL A 371 -11.76 -25.03 10.75
N SER A 372 -12.51 -24.59 9.75
CA SER A 372 -13.77 -25.23 9.35
C SER A 372 -13.59 -26.58 8.59
N GLY A 373 -12.36 -26.99 8.37
CA GLY A 373 -12.02 -28.19 7.60
C GLY A 373 -11.84 -27.85 6.12
N ALA A 374 -10.61 -27.94 5.65
CA ALA A 374 -10.27 -27.87 4.24
C ALA A 374 -10.59 -29.24 3.61
N ASP A 375 -11.88 -29.53 3.38
CA ASP A 375 -12.34 -30.69 2.58
C ASP A 375 -12.63 -30.22 1.16
#